data_9f1f20368251b3dd36f434215f5e1834
#
_entry.id   9f1f20368251b3dd36f434215f5e1834
#
_cell.length_a   1.000
_cell.length_b   1.000
_cell.length_c   1.000
_cell.angle_alpha   90.00
_cell.angle_beta   90.00
_cell.angle_gamma   90.00
#
_symmetry.space_group_name_H-M   'P 1'
#
loop_
_entity.id
_entity.type
_entity.pdbx_description
1 polymer ?
#
loop_
_entity_poly.entity_id
_entity_poly.type
_entity_poly.pdbx_seq_one_letter_code
_entity_poly.pdbx_strand_id
1 'polypeptide(L)'
;ITGTKGKTTTTYMVRSVLESVGIKTGLIGTIETIIGDEVTPAKNTTPESYVVQETFAKMVEQGCKCVVMEVSSQGLMLHRVSGFTLIMVFLQILSLIISDLTSIKILTITFIARVCF
;
A
#
# COMPACT_ATOMS: atom_id res chain seq x y z
N ILE A 1 1.36 3.87 -1.27
CA ILE A 1 2.17 4.92 -0.61
C ILE A 1 3.56 4.35 -0.37
N THR A 2 4.59 5.02 -0.85
CA THR A 2 5.99 4.61 -0.67
C THR A 2 6.84 5.79 -0.17
N GLY A 3 8.07 5.53 0.25
CA GLY A 3 9.03 6.52 0.77
C GLY A 3 9.76 6.03 2.02
N THR A 4 10.71 6.82 2.52
CA THR A 4 11.51 6.45 3.70
C THR A 4 10.69 6.59 5.00
N LYS A 5 9.97 7.72 5.15
CA LYS A 5 9.15 8.03 6.32
C LYS A 5 7.76 8.51 5.92
N GLY A 6 6.81 8.45 6.85
CA GLY A 6 5.46 8.99 6.69
C GLY A 6 4.46 8.06 5.98
N LYS A 7 4.87 6.90 5.49
CA LYS A 7 3.98 5.94 4.81
C LYS A 7 2.75 5.60 5.65
N THR A 8 2.98 5.09 6.84
CA THR A 8 1.91 4.65 7.75
C THR A 8 0.94 5.78 8.08
N THR A 9 1.45 6.93 8.51
CA THR A 9 0.60 8.09 8.82
C THR A 9 -0.26 8.50 7.64
N THR A 10 0.34 8.62 6.45
CA THR A 10 -0.39 9.03 5.24
C THR A 10 -1.42 7.97 4.82
N THR A 11 -1.10 6.69 4.99
CA THR A 11 -2.01 5.58 4.67
C THR A 11 -3.29 5.66 5.51
N TYR A 12 -3.14 5.89 6.82
CA TYR A 12 -4.30 6.06 7.72
C TYR A 12 -5.08 7.34 7.43
N MET A 13 -4.38 8.46 7.11
CA MET A 13 -5.05 9.72 6.75
C MET A 13 -5.88 9.56 5.47
N VAL A 14 -5.31 8.96 4.42
CA VAL A 14 -6.03 8.73 3.16
C VAL A 14 -7.22 7.81 3.38
N ARG A 15 -7.05 6.71 4.13
CA ARG A 15 -8.16 5.82 4.49
C ARG A 15 -9.26 6.58 5.22
N SER A 16 -8.91 7.37 6.24
CA SER A 16 -9.87 8.16 7.02
C SER A 16 -10.67 9.13 6.16
N VAL A 17 -10.03 9.79 5.19
CA VAL A 17 -10.72 10.69 4.25
C VAL A 17 -11.70 9.91 3.36
N LEU A 18 -11.30 8.76 2.82
CA LEU A 18 -12.19 7.94 1.97
C LEU A 18 -13.38 7.40 2.76
N GLU A 19 -13.15 6.89 3.96
CA GLU A 19 -14.22 6.42 4.86
C GLU A 19 -15.19 7.56 5.26
N SER A 20 -14.70 8.79 5.46
CA SER A 20 -15.54 9.93 5.83
C SER A 20 -16.56 10.32 4.75
N VAL A 21 -16.31 9.96 3.50
CA VAL A 21 -17.23 10.16 2.37
C VAL A 21 -17.98 8.87 1.99
N GLY A 22 -17.97 7.87 2.86
CA GLY A 22 -18.73 6.62 2.68
C GLY A 22 -18.08 5.60 1.74
N ILE A 23 -16.80 5.76 1.40
CA ILE A 23 -16.06 4.80 0.57
C ILE A 23 -15.39 3.78 1.48
N LYS A 24 -15.97 2.59 1.61
CA LYS A 24 -15.41 1.48 2.40
C LYS A 24 -14.03 1.11 1.86
N THR A 25 -13.00 1.27 2.70
CA THR A 25 -11.60 1.23 2.27
C THR A 25 -10.78 0.23 3.08
N GLY A 26 -10.19 -0.74 2.39
CA GLY A 26 -9.21 -1.65 2.97
C GLY A 26 -7.85 -0.97 3.19
N LEU A 27 -7.04 -1.53 4.10
CA LEU A 27 -5.69 -1.06 4.39
C LEU A 27 -4.72 -2.23 4.46
N ILE A 28 -3.57 -2.08 3.79
CA ILE A 28 -2.42 -2.96 3.95
C ILE A 28 -1.24 -2.10 4.39
N GLY A 29 -0.81 -2.25 5.63
CA GLY A 29 0.22 -1.40 6.22
C GLY A 29 1.26 -2.14 7.04
N THR A 30 2.16 -1.36 7.62
CA THR A 30 3.25 -1.86 8.47
C THR A 30 2.73 -2.39 9.80
N ILE A 31 1.68 -1.78 10.34
CA ILE A 31 1.13 -2.13 11.67
C ILE A 31 0.11 -3.25 11.52
N GLU A 32 -0.82 -3.11 10.58
CA GLU A 32 -1.97 -3.98 10.45
C GLU A 32 -2.51 -4.03 9.02
N THR A 33 -3.33 -5.03 8.76
CA THR A 33 -4.18 -5.15 7.58
C THR A 33 -5.64 -5.02 8.04
N ILE A 34 -6.41 -4.15 7.37
CA ILE A 34 -7.82 -3.92 7.67
C ILE A 34 -8.67 -4.35 6.47
N ILE A 35 -9.60 -5.25 6.70
CA ILE A 35 -10.53 -5.78 5.69
C ILE A 35 -11.95 -5.57 6.21
N GLY A 36 -12.62 -4.53 5.73
CA GLY A 36 -13.91 -4.14 6.32
C GLY A 36 -13.76 -3.79 7.80
N ASP A 37 -14.39 -4.59 8.67
CA ASP A 37 -14.33 -4.42 10.12
C ASP A 37 -13.29 -5.32 10.79
N GLU A 38 -12.66 -6.22 10.03
CA GLU A 38 -11.63 -7.12 10.51
C GLU A 38 -10.26 -6.44 10.51
N VAL A 39 -9.58 -6.49 11.64
CA VAL A 39 -8.22 -5.94 11.82
C VAL A 39 -7.28 -7.05 12.21
N THR A 40 -6.22 -7.26 11.45
CA THR A 40 -5.19 -8.27 11.72
C THR A 40 -3.80 -7.64 11.75
N PRO A 41 -2.93 -8.00 12.72
CA PRO A 41 -1.55 -7.51 12.75
C PRO A 41 -0.78 -7.84 11.48
N ALA A 42 -0.05 -6.90 10.94
CA ALA A 42 0.77 -7.11 9.76
C ALA A 42 2.06 -7.87 10.11
N LYS A 43 2.47 -8.79 9.25
CA LYS A 43 3.78 -9.47 9.35
C LYS A 43 4.87 -8.68 8.62
N ASN A 44 4.51 -8.02 7.54
CA ASN A 44 5.40 -7.24 6.67
C ASN A 44 4.68 -5.98 6.19
N THR A 45 5.42 -4.89 5.99
CA THR A 45 4.88 -3.64 5.39
C THR A 45 4.23 -3.90 4.04
N THR A 46 4.88 -4.72 3.21
CA THR A 46 4.39 -5.14 1.90
C THR A 46 4.41 -6.67 1.88
N PRO A 47 3.27 -7.33 2.01
CA PRO A 47 3.19 -8.79 1.94
C PRO A 47 3.68 -9.36 0.60
N GLU A 48 3.88 -10.67 0.55
CA GLU A 48 4.19 -11.38 -0.70
C GLU A 48 3.01 -11.24 -1.69
N SER A 49 3.30 -11.26 -2.99
CA SER A 49 2.32 -11.01 -4.05
C SER A 49 1.06 -11.89 -3.94
N TYR A 50 1.22 -13.17 -3.59
CA TYR A 50 0.09 -14.07 -3.36
C TYR A 50 -0.81 -13.58 -2.21
N VAL A 51 -0.19 -13.19 -1.08
CA VAL A 51 -0.92 -12.71 0.11
C VAL A 51 -1.64 -11.39 -0.20
N VAL A 52 -1.04 -10.51 -1.01
CA VAL A 52 -1.69 -9.27 -1.46
C VAL A 52 -2.95 -9.58 -2.27
N GLN A 53 -2.86 -10.51 -3.24
CA GLN A 53 -4.01 -10.92 -4.06
C GLN A 53 -5.13 -11.57 -3.22
N GLU A 54 -4.77 -12.46 -2.29
CA GLU A 54 -5.72 -13.07 -1.36
C GLU A 54 -6.42 -12.00 -0.50
N THR A 55 -5.65 -11.03 -0.01
CA THR A 55 -6.18 -9.92 0.78
C THR A 55 -7.14 -9.06 -0.04
N PHE A 56 -6.80 -8.76 -1.29
CA PHE A 56 -7.69 -8.03 -2.20
C PHE A 56 -9.00 -8.78 -2.44
N ALA A 57 -8.95 -10.09 -2.66
CA ALA A 57 -10.16 -10.90 -2.84
C ALA A 57 -11.08 -10.80 -1.60
N LYS A 58 -10.53 -10.95 -0.41
CA LYS A 58 -11.28 -10.77 0.85
C LYS A 58 -11.85 -9.36 1.01
N MET A 59 -11.11 -8.33 0.60
CA MET A 59 -11.58 -6.93 0.63
C MET A 59 -12.78 -6.73 -0.31
N VAL A 60 -12.75 -7.33 -1.50
CA VAL A 60 -13.89 -7.31 -2.44
C VAL A 60 -15.11 -8.00 -1.83
N GLU A 61 -14.95 -9.19 -1.27
CA GLU A 61 -16.02 -9.94 -0.60
C GLU A 61 -16.64 -9.15 0.54
N GLN A 62 -15.84 -8.38 1.28
CA GLN A 62 -16.29 -7.49 2.35
C GLN A 62 -16.87 -6.15 1.84
N GLY A 63 -16.92 -5.95 0.53
CA GLY A 63 -17.50 -4.75 -0.09
C GLY A 63 -16.61 -3.52 -0.05
N CYS A 64 -15.32 -3.66 0.16
CA CYS A 64 -14.38 -2.55 0.02
C CYS A 64 -14.37 -2.05 -1.43
N LYS A 65 -14.38 -0.74 -1.60
CA LYS A 65 -14.33 -0.07 -2.92
C LYS A 65 -12.94 0.46 -3.26
N CYS A 66 -12.13 0.68 -2.25
CA CYS A 66 -10.74 1.15 -2.38
C CYS A 66 -9.84 0.36 -1.45
N VAL A 67 -8.55 0.35 -1.78
CA VAL A 67 -7.49 -0.13 -0.92
C VAL A 67 -6.40 0.92 -0.84
N VAL A 68 -5.93 1.21 0.36
CA VAL A 68 -4.74 2.02 0.59
C VAL A 68 -3.63 1.10 1.08
N MET A 69 -2.48 1.13 0.41
CA MET A 69 -1.39 0.19 0.69
C MET A 69 -0.06 0.92 0.91
N GLU A 70 0.68 0.48 1.93
CA GLU A 70 2.08 0.83 2.08
C GLU A 70 2.94 -0.08 1.21
N VAL A 71 3.82 0.51 0.41
CA VAL A 71 4.76 -0.24 -0.43
C VAL A 71 6.18 0.17 -0.08
N SER A 72 6.95 -0.77 0.43
CA SER A 72 8.37 -0.59 0.72
C SER A 72 9.21 -0.67 -0.56
N SER A 73 10.39 -0.04 -0.58
CA SER A 73 11.35 -0.17 -1.69
C SER A 73 11.70 -1.64 -1.96
N GLN A 74 11.87 -2.43 -0.91
CA GLN A 74 12.09 -3.87 -1.02
C GLN A 74 10.89 -4.59 -1.66
N GLY A 75 9.65 -4.22 -1.30
CA GLY A 75 8.45 -4.78 -1.92
C GLY A 75 8.36 -4.48 -3.42
N LEU A 76 8.80 -3.29 -3.84
CA LEU A 76 8.92 -2.94 -5.26
C LEU A 76 10.02 -3.76 -5.95
N MET A 77 11.19 -3.85 -5.35
CA MET A 77 12.34 -4.59 -5.90
C MET A 77 12.03 -6.09 -6.06
N LEU A 78 11.29 -6.66 -5.14
CA LEU A 78 10.89 -8.07 -5.15
C LEU A 78 9.59 -8.32 -5.95
N HIS A 79 9.11 -7.34 -6.69
CA HIS A 79 7.91 -7.44 -7.53
C HIS A 79 6.64 -7.87 -6.77
N ARG A 80 6.55 -7.59 -5.46
CA ARG A 80 5.39 -7.97 -4.62
C ARG A 80 4.10 -7.28 -5.01
N VAL A 81 4.19 -6.16 -5.72
CA VAL A 81 3.06 -5.39 -6.24
C VAL A 81 2.89 -5.53 -7.76
N SER A 82 3.51 -6.52 -8.36
CA SER A 82 3.29 -6.88 -9.76
C SER A 82 1.99 -7.67 -9.91
N GLY A 83 1.31 -7.51 -11.05
CA GLY A 83 0.07 -8.24 -11.35
C GLY A 83 -1.22 -7.50 -11.01
N PHE A 84 -1.14 -6.27 -10.51
CA PHE A 84 -2.28 -5.37 -10.40
C PHE A 84 -1.86 -3.93 -10.71
N THR A 85 -2.84 -3.10 -11.02
CA THR A 85 -2.58 -1.70 -11.38
C THR A 85 -2.91 -0.79 -10.20
N LEU A 86 -1.98 0.06 -9.80
CA LEU A 86 -2.20 1.07 -8.75
C LEU A 86 -2.74 2.36 -9.36
N ILE A 87 -3.85 2.95 -8.89
CA ILE A 87 -4.42 4.21 -9.45
C ILE A 87 -3.61 5.43 -9.08
N MET A 88 -3.11 5.46 -7.86
CA MET A 88 -2.44 6.63 -7.31
C MET A 88 -1.25 6.20 -6.45
N VAL A 89 -0.10 6.80 -6.71
CA VAL A 89 1.10 6.57 -5.92
C VAL A 89 1.52 7.87 -5.24
N PHE A 90 1.66 7.84 -3.91
CA PHE A 90 2.24 8.91 -3.13
C PHE A 90 3.67 8.55 -2.77
N LEU A 91 4.62 9.37 -3.22
CA LEU A 91 6.01 9.28 -2.79
C LEU A 91 6.22 10.21 -1.60
N GLN A 92 6.53 9.63 -0.45
CA GLN A 92 6.84 10.36 0.77
C GLN A 92 8.32 10.73 0.86
N ILE A 93 8.72 11.36 1.95
CA ILE A 93 10.08 11.85 2.18
C ILE A 93 11.13 10.81 1.79
N LEU A 94 11.99 11.18 0.82
CA LEU A 94 13.18 10.43 0.47
C LEU A 94 14.33 10.91 1.35
N SER A 95 14.86 10.04 2.20
CA SER A 95 16.09 10.32 2.92
C SER A 95 17.28 9.71 2.17
N LEU A 96 18.28 10.52 1.89
CA LEU A 96 19.53 10.09 1.24
C LEU A 96 20.41 9.18 2.13
N ILE A 97 19.96 8.86 3.33
CA ILE A 97 20.69 8.00 4.30
C ILE A 97 20.47 6.50 4.00
N ILE A 98 19.79 6.14 2.92
CA ILE A 98 19.78 4.75 2.47
C ILE A 98 21.06 4.52 1.70
N SER A 99 22.00 3.82 2.32
CA SER A 99 23.33 3.49 1.80
C SER A 99 23.31 2.54 0.58
N ASP A 100 22.18 2.37 -0.07
CA ASP A 100 22.01 1.44 -1.19
C ASP A 100 21.56 2.19 -2.45
N LEU A 101 22.56 2.57 -3.26
CA LEU A 101 22.36 3.25 -4.56
C LEU A 101 21.46 2.47 -5.53
N THR A 102 21.27 1.19 -5.32
CA THR A 102 20.37 0.35 -6.14
C THR A 102 18.89 0.64 -5.84
N SER A 103 18.56 1.00 -4.61
CA SER A 103 17.20 1.38 -4.21
C SER A 103 16.75 2.71 -4.81
N ILE A 104 17.69 3.63 -5.12
CA ILE A 104 17.38 4.94 -5.69
C ILE A 104 16.94 4.83 -7.16
N LYS A 105 17.48 3.90 -7.92
CA LYS A 105 17.10 3.67 -9.33
C LYS A 105 15.63 3.20 -9.47
N ILE A 106 15.10 2.54 -8.46
CA ILE A 106 13.71 2.04 -8.45
C ILE A 106 12.73 3.16 -8.09
N LEU A 107 13.18 4.19 -7.39
CA LEU A 107 12.35 5.33 -6.96
C LEU A 107 12.05 6.34 -8.07
N THR A 108 12.67 6.23 -9.24
CA THR A 108 12.37 7.08 -10.41
C THR A 108 11.10 6.61 -11.13
N ILE A 109 10.47 5.56 -10.69
CA ILE A 109 9.24 5.06 -11.29
C ILE A 109 8.04 5.74 -10.62
N THR A 110 7.67 6.88 -11.18
CA THR A 110 6.39 7.53 -10.93
C THR A 110 5.29 6.73 -11.62
N PHE A 111 4.37 6.13 -10.87
CA PHE A 111 3.21 5.49 -11.47
C PHE A 111 1.91 5.90 -10.80
N ILE A 112 1.01 6.37 -11.64
CA ILE A 112 -0.39 6.56 -11.35
C ILE A 112 -1.08 5.24 -11.65
N ALA A 113 -1.72 4.67 -10.68
CA ALA A 113 -2.35 3.39 -10.87
C ALA A 113 -3.63 3.22 -10.03
N ARG A 114 -4.65 2.64 -10.60
CA ARG A 114 -6.00 2.51 -10.05
C ARG A 114 -6.28 1.09 -9.57
N VAL A 115 -6.69 0.90 -8.31
CA VAL A 115 -7.50 -0.25 -7.92
C VAL A 115 -8.85 0.30 -7.45
N CYS A 116 -9.83 0.38 -8.37
CA CYS A 116 -11.24 0.39 -8.05
C CYS A 116 -11.81 -0.97 -8.48
N PHE A 117 -12.55 -1.56 -7.61
CA PHE A 117 -13.32 -2.76 -7.89
C PHE A 117 -14.71 -2.36 -8.41
#